data_a7d65fb079f6ef1b9609d602a0c2aba8
#
_entry.id   a7d65fb079f6ef1b9609d602a0c2aba8
#
_cell.length_a   1.000
_cell.length_b   1.000
_cell.length_c   1.000
_cell.angle_alpha   90.00
_cell.angle_beta   90.00
_cell.angle_gamma   90.00
#
_symmetry.space_group_name_H-M   'P 1'
#
loop_
_entity.id
_entity.type
_entity.pdbx_description
1 polymer ?
#
loop_
_entity_poly.entity_id
_entity_poly.type
_entity_poly.pdbx_seq_one_letter_code
_entity_poly.pdbx_strand_id
1 'polypeptide(L)'
;MKMRIQGNAIRFRLNRTEVGEFETVGKVGASIGFPGGRKLSYSLEKGGEAMGAAFDGDTIRVRVPEALAREWTGTDRVSIHEQAQGLEVIIEKDFQCLHKGEEGKDPAAYPNPMALA
;
A
#
# COMPACT_ATOMS: atom_id res chain seq x y z
N MET A 1 4.69 0.82 6.81
CA MET A 1 3.79 0.69 5.64
C MET A 1 2.70 1.74 5.72
N LYS A 2 2.54 2.49 4.67
CA LYS A 2 1.51 3.52 4.61
C LYS A 2 0.31 3.00 3.82
N MET A 3 -0.89 3.29 4.29
CA MET A 3 -2.12 2.88 3.62
C MET A 3 -2.92 4.12 3.27
N ARG A 4 -3.41 4.17 2.03
CA ARG A 4 -4.25 5.27 1.56
C ARG A 4 -5.48 4.71 0.88
N ILE A 5 -6.64 5.25 1.24
CA ILE A 5 -7.92 4.86 0.65
C ILE A 5 -8.48 6.05 -0.11
N GLN A 6 -8.86 5.82 -1.35
CA GLN A 6 -9.49 6.85 -2.17
C GLN A 6 -10.47 6.19 -3.13
N GLY A 7 -11.75 6.58 -3.03
CA GLY A 7 -12.78 5.90 -3.81
C GLY A 7 -12.81 4.41 -3.46
N ASN A 8 -12.91 3.55 -4.47
CA ASN A 8 -12.87 2.10 -4.26
C ASN A 8 -11.48 1.54 -4.54
N ALA A 9 -10.46 2.25 -4.07
CA ALA A 9 -9.06 1.86 -4.26
C ALA A 9 -8.32 1.94 -2.94
N ILE A 10 -7.38 1.02 -2.76
CA ILE A 10 -6.52 0.98 -1.59
C ILE A 10 -5.07 0.92 -2.07
N ARG A 11 -4.24 1.77 -1.49
CA ARG A 11 -2.83 1.87 -1.87
C ARG A 11 -1.95 1.63 -0.66
N PHE A 12 -0.95 0.77 -0.82
CA PHE A 12 0.06 0.54 0.18
C PHE A 12 1.41 1.01 -0.32
N ARG A 13 2.14 1.73 0.51
CA ARG A 13 3.52 2.13 0.23
C ARG A 13 4.44 1.51 1.26
N LEU A 14 5.45 0.80 0.78
CA LEU A 14 6.40 0.10 1.62
C LEU A 14 7.79 0.69 1.41
N ASN A 15 8.49 0.94 2.53
CA ASN A 15 9.88 1.34 2.46
C ASN A 15 10.76 0.11 2.22
N ARG A 16 12.07 0.33 2.06
CA ARG A 16 12.99 -0.76 1.74
C ARG A 16 12.98 -1.86 2.79
N THR A 17 12.94 -1.53 4.05
CA THR A 17 12.93 -2.50 5.14
C THR A 17 11.68 -3.36 5.08
N GLU A 18 10.54 -2.74 4.82
CA GLU A 18 9.26 -3.45 4.74
C GLU A 18 9.18 -4.35 3.52
N VAL A 19 9.72 -3.92 2.38
CA VAL A 19 9.79 -4.76 1.20
C VAL A 19 10.64 -6.00 1.48
N GLY A 20 11.77 -5.82 2.17
CA GLY A 20 12.62 -6.93 2.57
C GLY A 20 11.93 -7.89 3.52
N GLU A 21 11.16 -7.37 4.47
CA GLU A 21 10.39 -8.21 5.38
C GLU A 21 9.31 -8.99 4.62
N PHE A 22 8.62 -8.34 3.71
CA PHE A 22 7.62 -8.99 2.88
C PHE A 22 8.24 -10.12 2.04
N GLU A 23 9.43 -9.88 1.49
CA GLU A 23 10.15 -10.88 0.71
C GLU A 23 10.54 -12.09 1.54
N THR A 24 11.12 -11.87 2.72
CA THR A 24 11.68 -12.96 3.53
C THR A 24 10.64 -13.64 4.41
N VAL A 25 9.75 -12.89 5.03
CA VAL A 25 8.74 -13.44 5.94
C VAL A 25 7.44 -13.79 5.20
N GLY A 26 7.15 -13.07 4.13
CA GLY A 26 5.92 -13.27 3.37
C GLY A 26 4.73 -12.50 3.90
N LYS A 27 4.96 -11.64 4.87
CA LYS A 27 3.91 -10.83 5.47
C LYS A 27 4.51 -9.58 6.09
N VAL A 28 3.82 -8.46 5.91
CA VAL A 28 4.16 -7.20 6.55
C VAL A 28 2.86 -6.49 6.90
N GLY A 29 2.83 -5.81 8.02
CA GLY A 29 1.61 -5.14 8.43
C GLY A 29 1.87 -4.05 9.43
N ALA A 30 0.79 -3.34 9.75
CA ALA A 30 0.81 -2.26 10.72
C ALA A 30 -0.57 -2.14 11.35
N SER A 31 -0.66 -1.35 12.40
CA SER A 31 -1.94 -1.11 13.04
C SER A 31 -1.99 0.29 13.62
N ILE A 32 -3.20 0.77 13.79
CA ILE A 32 -3.45 2.05 14.44
C ILE A 32 -4.45 1.82 15.57
N GLY A 33 -4.14 2.36 16.75
CA GLY A 33 -5.00 2.24 17.90
C GLY A 33 -5.97 3.39 17.98
N PHE A 34 -7.21 3.07 18.28
CA PHE A 34 -8.27 4.05 18.48
C PHE A 34 -8.61 4.19 19.94
N PRO A 35 -9.18 5.33 20.36
CA PRO A 35 -9.71 5.45 21.71
C PRO A 35 -10.72 4.34 21.99
N GLY A 36 -10.73 3.82 23.19
CA GLY A 36 -11.61 2.71 23.55
C GLY A 36 -11.00 1.33 23.37
N GLY A 37 -9.74 1.27 23.01
CA GLY A 37 -9.01 -0.01 22.97
C GLY A 37 -9.12 -0.78 21.67
N ARG A 38 -9.81 -0.27 20.66
CA ARG A 38 -9.89 -0.93 19.36
C ARG A 38 -8.69 -0.56 18.49
N LYS A 39 -8.31 -1.49 17.63
CA LYS A 39 -7.23 -1.28 16.67
C LYS A 39 -7.72 -1.59 15.28
N LEU A 40 -7.29 -0.80 14.31
CA LEU A 40 -7.42 -1.17 12.91
C LEU A 40 -6.06 -1.70 12.47
N SER A 41 -6.05 -2.93 11.98
CA SER A 41 -4.83 -3.55 11.48
C SER A 41 -4.93 -3.73 9.97
N TYR A 42 -3.79 -3.69 9.30
CA TYR A 42 -3.75 -3.94 7.87
C TYR A 42 -2.46 -4.67 7.54
N SER A 43 -2.54 -5.59 6.59
CA SER A 43 -1.41 -6.43 6.24
C SER A 43 -1.39 -6.77 4.77
N LEU A 44 -0.17 -7.00 4.30
CA LEU A 44 0.13 -7.52 2.99
C LEU A 44 0.69 -8.91 3.20
N GLU A 45 0.11 -9.90 2.52
CA GLU A 45 0.54 -11.29 2.65
C GLU A 45 0.82 -11.87 1.28
N LYS A 46 1.88 -12.66 1.18
CA LYS A 46 2.28 -13.33 -0.03
C LYS A 46 1.67 -14.72 -0.07
N GLY A 47 1.05 -15.09 -1.18
CA GLY A 47 0.49 -16.43 -1.32
C GLY A 47 -0.64 -16.49 -2.31
N GLY A 48 -0.98 -17.72 -2.70
CA GLY A 48 -2.09 -17.97 -3.61
C GLY A 48 -1.75 -17.68 -5.06
N GLU A 49 -2.78 -17.75 -5.90
CA GLU A 49 -2.63 -17.56 -7.34
C GLU A 49 -3.31 -16.31 -7.87
N ALA A 50 -4.09 -15.64 -7.06
CA ALA A 50 -4.80 -14.43 -7.46
C ALA A 50 -4.73 -13.38 -6.36
N MET A 51 -4.90 -12.12 -6.76
CA MET A 51 -5.01 -11.04 -5.80
C MET A 51 -6.25 -11.25 -4.94
N GLY A 52 -6.10 -11.04 -3.65
CA GLY A 52 -7.21 -11.15 -2.72
C GLY A 52 -7.23 -9.98 -1.77
N ALA A 53 -8.41 -9.64 -1.31
CA ALA A 53 -8.59 -8.62 -0.29
C ALA A 53 -9.74 -9.03 0.61
N ALA A 54 -9.55 -8.86 1.91
CA ALA A 54 -10.57 -9.22 2.87
C ALA A 54 -10.57 -8.20 4.00
N PHE A 55 -11.73 -7.99 4.58
CA PHE A 55 -11.87 -7.16 5.76
C PHE A 55 -12.55 -8.02 6.82
N ASP A 56 -11.76 -8.55 7.72
CA ASP A 56 -12.22 -9.46 8.77
C ASP A 56 -12.07 -8.82 10.13
N GLY A 57 -13.19 -8.59 10.82
CA GLY A 57 -13.15 -7.90 12.08
C GLY A 57 -12.54 -6.51 11.90
N ASP A 58 -11.44 -6.25 12.56
CA ASP A 58 -10.75 -4.97 12.49
C ASP A 58 -9.49 -5.03 11.63
N THR A 59 -9.39 -6.02 10.74
CA THR A 59 -8.18 -6.25 9.94
C THR A 59 -8.47 -6.23 8.45
N ILE A 60 -7.71 -5.42 7.74
CA ILE A 60 -7.70 -5.40 6.26
C ILE A 60 -6.53 -6.27 5.82
N ARG A 61 -6.81 -7.33 5.06
CA ARG A 61 -5.78 -8.22 4.54
C ARG A 61 -5.77 -8.18 3.03
N VAL A 62 -4.60 -7.94 2.46
CA VAL A 62 -4.42 -8.01 1.02
C VAL A 62 -3.42 -9.12 0.73
N ARG A 63 -3.81 -10.03 -0.16
CA ARG A 63 -2.97 -11.15 -0.55
C ARG A 63 -2.45 -10.90 -1.95
N VAL A 64 -1.15 -11.06 -2.12
CA VAL A 64 -0.47 -10.90 -3.40
C VAL A 64 -0.03 -12.27 -3.89
N PRO A 65 -0.35 -12.65 -5.14
CA PRO A 65 0.11 -13.94 -5.68
C PRO A 65 1.61 -14.07 -5.55
N GLU A 66 2.06 -15.26 -5.21
CA GLU A 66 3.47 -15.48 -4.92
C GLU A 66 4.39 -15.08 -6.08
N ALA A 67 4.02 -15.44 -7.31
CA ALA A 67 4.83 -15.10 -8.48
C ALA A 67 4.94 -13.58 -8.68
N LEU A 68 3.83 -12.87 -8.50
CA LEU A 68 3.80 -11.42 -8.63
C LEU A 68 4.59 -10.73 -7.52
N ALA A 69 4.46 -11.25 -6.29
CA ALA A 69 5.20 -10.73 -5.15
C ALA A 69 6.71 -10.89 -5.37
N ARG A 70 7.12 -12.05 -5.86
CA ARG A 70 8.51 -12.35 -6.13
C ARG A 70 9.09 -11.43 -7.21
N GLU A 71 8.33 -11.18 -8.26
CA GLU A 71 8.75 -10.27 -9.31
C GLU A 71 8.90 -8.85 -8.75
N TRP A 72 7.94 -8.40 -7.96
CA TRP A 72 7.95 -7.05 -7.42
C TRP A 72 9.10 -6.83 -6.44
N THR A 73 9.37 -7.80 -5.56
CA THR A 73 10.44 -7.65 -4.58
C THR A 73 11.83 -7.86 -5.18
N GLY A 74 11.93 -8.69 -6.22
CA GLY A 74 13.22 -9.09 -6.78
C GLY A 74 13.68 -8.33 -8.00
N THR A 75 12.88 -7.37 -8.49
CA THR A 75 13.23 -6.60 -9.68
C THR A 75 13.07 -5.12 -9.42
N ASP A 76 13.27 -4.32 -10.47
CA ASP A 76 13.09 -2.86 -10.40
C ASP A 76 11.63 -2.43 -10.52
N ARG A 77 10.72 -3.38 -10.57
CA ARG A 77 9.30 -3.07 -10.67
C ARG A 77 8.87 -2.23 -9.47
N VAL A 78 8.34 -1.05 -9.72
CA VAL A 78 7.98 -0.09 -8.68
C VAL A 78 6.65 -0.44 -8.04
N SER A 79 5.64 -0.80 -8.83
CA SER A 79 4.29 -0.97 -8.32
C SER A 79 3.59 -2.18 -8.90
N ILE A 80 2.63 -2.67 -8.13
CA ILE A 80 1.64 -3.66 -8.52
C ILE A 80 0.31 -2.92 -8.56
N HIS A 81 -0.45 -3.09 -9.62
CA HIS A 81 -1.76 -2.47 -9.75
C HIS A 81 -2.72 -3.52 -10.28
N GLU A 82 -3.54 -4.09 -9.42
CA GLU A 82 -4.42 -5.20 -9.74
C GLU A 82 -5.80 -5.04 -9.12
N GLN A 83 -6.76 -5.74 -9.66
CA GLN A 83 -8.12 -5.78 -9.13
C GLN A 83 -8.30 -7.01 -8.24
N ALA A 84 -8.97 -6.82 -7.12
CA ALA A 84 -9.38 -7.90 -6.24
C ALA A 84 -10.90 -7.83 -6.07
N GLN A 85 -11.62 -8.50 -6.98
CA GLN A 85 -13.08 -8.54 -6.97
C GLN A 85 -13.73 -7.15 -6.90
N GLY A 86 -13.26 -6.25 -7.79
CA GLY A 86 -13.82 -4.90 -7.85
C GLY A 86 -13.11 -3.86 -7.02
N LEU A 87 -12.28 -4.29 -6.08
CA LEU A 87 -11.44 -3.37 -5.32
C LEU A 87 -10.13 -3.17 -6.07
N GLU A 88 -9.77 -1.93 -6.30
CA GLU A 88 -8.50 -1.61 -6.94
C GLU A 88 -7.41 -1.60 -5.88
N VAL A 89 -6.37 -2.43 -6.09
CA VAL A 89 -5.27 -2.56 -5.15
C VAL A 89 -3.98 -2.08 -5.81
N ILE A 90 -3.31 -1.16 -5.15
CA ILE A 90 -2.04 -0.62 -5.62
C ILE A 90 -1.01 -0.81 -4.51
N ILE A 91 0.11 -1.45 -4.84
CA ILE A 91 1.19 -1.68 -3.90
C ILE A 91 2.45 -1.12 -4.53
N GLU A 92 3.13 -0.23 -3.84
CA GLU A 92 4.28 0.43 -4.44
C GLU A 92 5.42 0.63 -3.45
N LYS A 93 6.63 0.69 -4.00
CA LYS A 93 7.82 1.01 -3.24
C LYS A 93 7.84 2.50 -2.96
N ASP A 94 8.11 2.86 -1.72
CA ASP A 94 8.17 4.25 -1.29
C ASP A 94 9.58 4.78 -1.50
N PHE A 95 9.79 5.46 -2.61
CA PHE A 95 11.08 6.05 -2.91
C PHE A 95 11.19 7.41 -2.27
N GLN A 96 12.42 7.80 -1.97
CA GLN A 96 12.68 9.14 -1.51
C GLN A 96 12.27 10.10 -2.62
N CYS A 97 11.32 10.98 -2.30
CA CYS A 97 10.69 11.81 -3.31
C CYS A 97 11.54 13.03 -3.64
N LEU A 98 12.10 13.06 -4.85
CA LEU A 98 12.87 14.19 -5.35
C LEU A 98 12.02 15.23 -6.07
N HIS A 99 10.79 14.86 -6.42
CA HIS A 99 9.90 15.69 -7.23
C HIS A 99 8.56 15.91 -6.56
N LYS A 100 8.61 16.17 -5.29
CA LYS A 100 7.42 16.30 -4.47
C LYS A 100 6.42 17.34 -4.97
N GLY A 101 6.92 18.41 -5.57
CA GLY A 101 6.05 19.48 -6.04
C GLY A 101 5.35 19.22 -7.35
N GLU A 102 5.73 18.18 -8.07
CA GLU A 102 5.20 17.92 -9.40
C GLU A 102 4.31 16.71 -9.46
N GLU A 103 4.60 15.69 -8.68
CA GLU A 103 3.82 14.46 -8.70
C GLU A 103 2.47 14.65 -8.03
N GLY A 104 1.46 14.08 -8.68
CA GLY A 104 0.14 14.03 -8.09
C GLY A 104 -0.54 15.36 -7.92
N LYS A 105 -0.25 16.31 -8.78
CA LYS A 105 -0.99 17.57 -8.76
C LYS A 105 -2.45 17.30 -9.05
N ASP A 106 -3.28 17.55 -8.06
CA ASP A 106 -4.73 17.41 -8.15
C ASP A 106 -5.31 18.79 -8.44
N PRO A 107 -6.03 18.96 -9.57
CA PRO A 107 -6.63 20.26 -9.90
C PRO A 107 -7.59 20.77 -8.83
N ALA A 108 -8.18 19.86 -8.04
CA ALA A 108 -9.10 20.22 -6.97
C ALA A 108 -8.41 20.47 -5.64
N ALA A 109 -7.11 20.29 -5.57
CA ALA A 109 -6.38 20.51 -4.32
C ALA A 109 -6.25 22.01 -4.03
N TYR A 110 -6.25 22.34 -2.75
CA TYR A 110 -6.02 23.72 -2.37
C TYR A 110 -4.58 24.12 -2.68
N PRO A 111 -4.35 25.37 -3.10
CA PRO A 111 -2.98 25.85 -3.33
C PRO A 111 -2.20 25.79 -2.02
N ASN A 112 -0.92 25.42 -2.13
CA ASN A 112 -0.05 25.40 -0.99
C ASN A 112 0.32 26.85 -0.62
N PRO A 113 -0.07 27.34 0.56
CA PRO A 113 0.24 28.72 0.95
C PRO A 113 1.72 29.02 0.95
N MET A 114 2.56 28.02 1.23
CA MET A 114 4.01 28.21 1.24
C MET A 114 4.56 28.42 -0.16
N ALA A 115 3.90 27.91 -1.17
CA ALA A 115 4.32 28.09 -2.57
C ALA A 115 3.96 29.48 -3.11
N LEU A 116 3.07 30.19 -2.43
CA LEU A 116 2.61 31.52 -2.86
C LEU A 116 3.37 32.66 -2.19
N ALA A 117 4.19 32.31 -1.23
CA ALA A 117 4.96 33.33 -0.46
C ALA A 117 6.18 33.84 -1.22
#